data_5f0ba8a45e3b1b4d7c99d366da7b6f85
#
_entry.id   5f0ba8a45e3b1b4d7c99d366da7b6f85
#
_cell.length_a   1.000
_cell.length_b   1.000
_cell.length_c   1.000
_cell.angle_alpha   90.00
_cell.angle_beta   90.00
_cell.angle_gamma   90.00
#
_symmetry.space_group_name_H-M   'P 1'
#
loop_
_entity.id
_entity.type
_entity.pdbx_description
1 polymer ?
#
loop_
_entity_poly.entity_id
_entity_poly.type
_entity_poly.pdbx_seq_one_letter_code
_entity_poly.pdbx_strand_id
1 'polypeptide(L)'
;LMQYAKNRKLREDMYRAYATKASELSNKKLDNGPCINEILLLKKKLASLLSYENYAEMSLVTKMANSSDEVVKFLNKLAKKAKPHAKKDMKDLNEIAKKFNINSIEAWDIAYLSEIIKEKKFNFSDLEIKNYFPKPKVLNGLFKLVNKIYGVKILKKNTDVWHKDVEFYEIYDNNNQSIGHFYLDLYARKNKRGGAWMDDARARFKFDDIQSTPIAFLTCNFSGPSKGKPAYFTHDEVITSLWRPPPPRLISNYILIRNPSESSLEASSSLSINF
;
A
#
# COMPACT_ATOMS: atom_id res chain seq x y z
N LEU A 1 -9.12 9.60 -13.20
CA LEU A 1 -9.57 10.82 -13.87
C LEU A 1 -8.38 11.65 -14.32
N MET A 2 -7.43 11.99 -13.45
CA MET A 2 -6.23 12.80 -13.74
C MET A 2 -5.40 12.24 -14.90
N GLN A 3 -5.31 10.92 -15.01
CA GLN A 3 -4.49 10.20 -15.98
C GLN A 3 -5.12 10.15 -17.39
N TYR A 4 -6.47 10.15 -17.49
CA TYR A 4 -7.16 9.86 -18.76
C TYR A 4 -8.07 10.99 -19.26
N ALA A 5 -8.43 11.98 -18.44
CA ALA A 5 -9.33 13.03 -18.85
C ALA A 5 -8.63 13.99 -19.84
N LYS A 6 -9.13 14.10 -21.06
CA LYS A 6 -8.61 15.05 -22.07
C LYS A 6 -8.86 16.51 -21.68
N ASN A 7 -9.99 16.79 -20.99
CA ASN A 7 -10.33 18.15 -20.55
C ASN A 7 -9.37 18.61 -19.44
N ARG A 8 -8.51 19.59 -19.76
CA ARG A 8 -7.51 20.13 -18.84
C ARG A 8 -8.14 20.81 -17.63
N LYS A 9 -9.24 21.55 -17.84
CA LYS A 9 -9.96 22.24 -16.75
C LYS A 9 -10.52 21.25 -15.74
N LEU A 10 -11.07 20.13 -16.20
CA LEU A 10 -11.54 19.07 -15.31
C LEU A 10 -10.40 18.46 -14.48
N ARG A 11 -9.20 18.29 -15.05
CA ARG A 11 -8.02 17.84 -14.30
C ARG A 11 -7.61 18.87 -13.24
N GLU A 12 -7.56 20.16 -13.61
CA GLU A 12 -7.27 21.25 -12.67
C GLU A 12 -8.26 21.26 -11.51
N ASP A 13 -9.56 21.26 -11.78
CA ASP A 13 -10.60 21.32 -10.75
C ASP A 13 -10.49 20.14 -9.78
N MET A 14 -10.23 18.95 -10.31
CA MET A 14 -10.03 17.73 -9.51
C MET A 14 -8.76 17.80 -8.67
N TYR A 15 -7.66 18.29 -9.26
CA TYR A 15 -6.40 18.48 -8.55
C TYR A 15 -6.57 19.47 -7.40
N ARG A 16 -7.16 20.63 -7.67
CA ARG A 16 -7.41 21.65 -6.64
C ARG A 16 -8.30 21.14 -5.52
N ALA A 17 -9.42 20.49 -5.86
CA ALA A 17 -10.32 19.90 -4.86
C ALA A 17 -9.60 18.88 -3.95
N TYR A 18 -8.67 18.12 -4.49
CA TYR A 18 -7.89 17.16 -3.73
C TYR A 18 -6.74 17.80 -2.94
N ALA A 19 -5.95 18.68 -3.56
CA ALA A 19 -4.75 19.27 -2.97
C ALA A 19 -5.07 20.26 -1.86
N THR A 20 -6.23 20.95 -1.92
CA THR A 20 -6.65 21.91 -0.89
C THR A 20 -7.54 21.29 0.19
N LYS A 21 -7.78 19.98 0.14
CA LYS A 21 -8.64 19.30 1.10
C LYS A 21 -8.12 19.51 2.52
N ALA A 22 -9.03 19.91 3.41
CA ALA A 22 -8.77 20.16 4.83
C ALA A 22 -7.63 21.18 5.10
N SER A 23 -7.49 22.17 4.22
CA SER A 23 -6.58 23.31 4.37
C SER A 23 -7.35 24.62 4.44
N GLU A 24 -6.63 25.71 4.74
CA GLU A 24 -7.15 27.09 4.73
C GLU A 24 -7.73 27.51 3.36
N LEU A 25 -7.36 26.82 2.27
CA LEU A 25 -7.83 27.06 0.91
C LEU A 25 -9.15 26.37 0.58
N SER A 26 -9.72 25.62 1.53
CA SER A 26 -10.98 24.90 1.37
C SER A 26 -12.06 25.39 2.35
N ASN A 27 -12.93 24.50 2.80
CA ASN A 27 -13.95 24.83 3.80
C ASN A 27 -13.28 25.07 5.17
N LYS A 28 -13.37 26.29 5.69
CA LYS A 28 -12.78 26.69 6.99
C LYS A 28 -13.17 25.78 8.16
N LYS A 29 -14.37 25.19 8.12
CA LYS A 29 -14.81 24.24 9.17
C LYS A 29 -14.05 22.91 9.17
N LEU A 30 -13.36 22.61 8.08
CA LEU A 30 -12.58 21.39 7.89
C LEU A 30 -11.06 21.67 7.84
N ASP A 31 -10.64 22.92 8.11
CA ASP A 31 -9.24 23.30 8.12
C ASP A 31 -8.50 22.65 9.29
N ASN A 32 -7.51 21.84 8.97
CA ASN A 32 -6.65 21.17 9.93
C ASN A 32 -5.39 21.98 10.33
N GLY A 33 -5.19 23.17 9.75
CA GLY A 33 -4.03 24.03 10.05
C GLY A 33 -3.86 24.31 11.55
N PRO A 34 -4.91 24.77 12.27
CA PRO A 34 -4.82 24.97 13.72
C PRO A 34 -4.45 23.70 14.49
N CYS A 35 -5.06 22.55 14.15
CA CYS A 35 -4.77 21.27 14.79
C CYS A 35 -3.30 20.83 14.55
N ILE A 36 -2.78 21.05 13.35
CA ILE A 36 -1.38 20.75 13.01
C ILE A 36 -0.43 21.59 13.86
N ASN A 37 -0.69 22.88 14.01
CA ASN A 37 0.11 23.77 14.84
C ASN A 37 0.08 23.34 16.32
N GLU A 38 -1.07 22.98 16.86
CA GLU A 38 -1.19 22.48 18.23
C GLU A 38 -0.43 21.17 18.42
N ILE A 39 -0.54 20.22 17.50
CA ILE A 39 0.22 18.97 17.53
C ILE A 39 1.73 19.23 17.54
N LEU A 40 2.23 20.16 16.75
CA LEU A 40 3.66 20.50 16.70
C LEU A 40 4.12 21.10 18.04
N LEU A 41 3.33 22.00 18.64
CA LEU A 41 3.62 22.56 19.96
C LEU A 41 3.62 21.50 21.06
N LEU A 42 2.65 20.59 21.06
CA LEU A 42 2.58 19.49 22.02
C LEU A 42 3.75 18.52 21.86
N LYS A 43 4.15 18.20 20.64
CA LYS A 43 5.34 17.39 20.38
C LYS A 43 6.63 18.04 20.88
N LYS A 44 6.76 19.36 20.70
CA LYS A 44 7.90 20.11 21.24
C LYS A 44 7.91 20.04 22.79
N LYS A 45 6.78 20.28 23.45
CA LYS A 45 6.65 20.17 24.91
C LYS A 45 7.01 18.78 25.41
N LEU A 46 6.50 17.72 24.72
CA LEU A 46 6.80 16.33 25.09
C LEU A 46 8.30 16.02 25.02
N ALA A 47 8.97 16.44 23.94
CA ALA A 47 10.40 16.26 23.80
C ALA A 47 11.18 16.97 24.92
N SER A 48 10.82 18.21 25.22
CA SER A 48 11.43 18.99 26.33
C SER A 48 11.22 18.34 27.70
N LEU A 49 10.02 17.83 27.99
CA LEU A 49 9.72 17.12 29.23
C LEU A 49 10.57 15.85 29.43
N LEU A 50 10.92 15.20 28.32
CA LEU A 50 11.75 13.99 28.31
C LEU A 50 13.24 14.30 28.10
N SER A 51 13.65 15.58 28.21
CA SER A 51 15.03 16.04 28.06
C SER A 51 15.66 15.81 26.69
N TYR A 52 14.86 15.76 25.63
CA TYR A 52 15.34 15.73 24.25
C TYR A 52 15.35 17.13 23.66
N GLU A 53 16.33 17.41 22.80
CA GLU A 53 16.44 18.67 22.08
C GLU A 53 15.19 19.00 21.26
N ASN A 54 14.67 17.99 20.56
CA ASN A 54 13.48 18.09 19.72
C ASN A 54 12.78 16.73 19.57
N TYR A 55 11.56 16.76 19.02
CA TYR A 55 10.77 15.55 18.81
C TYR A 55 11.39 14.57 17.81
N ALA A 56 12.18 15.03 16.84
CA ALA A 56 12.85 14.15 15.88
C ALA A 56 13.90 13.28 16.58
N GLU A 57 14.75 13.89 17.43
CA GLU A 57 15.73 13.14 18.24
C GLU A 57 15.04 12.13 19.16
N MET A 58 14.01 12.55 19.87
CA MET A 58 13.22 11.64 20.72
C MET A 58 12.64 10.46 19.90
N SER A 59 12.11 10.74 18.70
CA SER A 59 11.52 9.72 17.84
C SER A 59 12.55 8.72 17.30
N LEU A 60 13.83 9.08 17.23
CA LEU A 60 14.89 8.23 16.70
C LEU A 60 15.45 7.24 17.73
N VAL A 61 15.23 7.46 19.03
CA VAL A 61 15.80 6.62 20.12
C VAL A 61 15.55 5.12 19.92
N THR A 62 14.40 4.76 19.36
CA THR A 62 14.02 3.36 19.09
C THR A 62 14.17 2.95 17.62
N LYS A 63 14.91 3.73 16.81
CA LYS A 63 15.07 3.52 15.37
C LYS A 63 16.55 3.31 15.03
N MET A 64 16.81 2.93 13.78
CA MET A 64 18.16 2.61 13.31
C MET A 64 19.05 3.83 13.07
N ALA A 65 18.49 4.99 12.75
CA ALA A 65 19.27 6.21 12.53
C ALA A 65 19.72 6.81 13.88
N ASN A 66 20.98 7.25 13.98
CA ASN A 66 21.56 7.74 15.21
C ASN A 66 21.21 9.21 15.51
N SER A 67 20.86 10.00 14.51
CA SER A 67 20.50 11.42 14.66
C SER A 67 19.61 11.92 13.52
N SER A 68 18.89 13.01 13.75
CA SER A 68 18.14 13.71 12.71
C SER A 68 19.03 14.22 11.58
N ASP A 69 20.26 14.64 11.90
CA ASP A 69 21.26 15.06 10.94
C ASP A 69 21.66 13.93 9.98
N GLU A 70 21.82 12.72 10.48
CA GLU A 70 22.10 11.54 9.64
C GLU A 70 20.96 11.31 8.64
N VAL A 71 19.71 11.38 9.09
CA VAL A 71 18.53 11.25 8.22
C VAL A 71 18.50 12.35 7.16
N VAL A 72 18.74 13.61 7.54
CA VAL A 72 18.76 14.75 6.61
C VAL A 72 19.88 14.61 5.58
N LYS A 73 21.09 14.20 6.00
CA LYS A 73 22.22 13.95 5.09
C LYS A 73 21.90 12.83 4.10
N PHE A 74 21.27 11.75 4.57
CA PHE A 74 20.84 10.66 3.70
C PHE A 74 19.80 11.11 2.67
N LEU A 75 18.76 11.84 3.08
CA LEU A 75 17.74 12.36 2.19
C LEU A 75 18.32 13.35 1.16
N ASN A 76 19.20 14.25 1.58
CA ASN A 76 19.88 15.19 0.69
C ASN A 76 20.76 14.47 -0.34
N LYS A 77 21.45 13.38 0.06
CA LYS A 77 22.23 12.54 -0.87
C LYS A 77 21.34 11.88 -1.92
N LEU A 78 20.16 11.35 -1.51
CA LEU A 78 19.18 10.80 -2.44
C LEU A 78 18.63 11.87 -3.39
N ALA A 79 18.21 13.03 -2.85
CA ALA A 79 17.70 14.15 -3.64
C ALA A 79 18.72 14.62 -4.68
N LYS A 80 20.01 14.76 -4.31
CA LYS A 80 21.09 15.12 -5.23
C LYS A 80 21.25 14.12 -6.38
N LYS A 81 21.12 12.81 -6.09
CA LYS A 81 21.18 11.76 -7.11
C LYS A 81 19.93 11.70 -7.99
N ALA A 82 18.74 11.90 -7.42
CA ALA A 82 17.46 11.83 -8.15
C ALA A 82 17.22 13.06 -9.05
N LYS A 83 17.68 14.25 -8.66
CA LYS A 83 17.41 15.52 -9.36
C LYS A 83 17.78 15.53 -10.85
N PRO A 84 18.93 14.97 -11.31
CA PRO A 84 19.24 14.90 -12.74
C PRO A 84 18.22 14.05 -13.53
N HIS A 85 17.76 12.93 -12.96
CA HIS A 85 16.76 12.06 -13.59
C HIS A 85 15.40 12.76 -13.68
N ALA A 86 14.95 13.39 -12.59
CA ALA A 86 13.72 14.18 -12.59
C ALA A 86 13.76 15.33 -13.63
N LYS A 87 14.92 15.98 -13.83
CA LYS A 87 15.09 16.98 -14.90
C LYS A 87 14.93 16.38 -16.30
N LYS A 88 15.44 15.17 -16.52
CA LYS A 88 15.27 14.45 -17.79
C LYS A 88 13.80 14.09 -18.01
N ASP A 89 13.13 13.55 -17.00
CA ASP A 89 11.71 13.21 -17.08
C ASP A 89 10.85 14.45 -17.39
N MET A 90 11.16 15.59 -16.77
CA MET A 90 10.49 16.87 -17.06
C MET A 90 10.75 17.36 -18.48
N LYS A 91 11.93 17.11 -19.05
CA LYS A 91 12.22 17.41 -20.45
C LYS A 91 11.33 16.59 -21.39
N ASP A 92 11.23 15.27 -21.15
CA ASP A 92 10.40 14.37 -21.94
C ASP A 92 8.92 14.79 -21.86
N LEU A 93 8.45 15.19 -20.68
CA LEU A 93 7.09 15.72 -20.48
C LEU A 93 6.87 17.02 -21.27
N ASN A 94 7.83 17.96 -21.25
CA ASN A 94 7.72 19.21 -21.99
C ASN A 94 7.69 18.99 -23.52
N GLU A 95 8.42 18.02 -24.03
CA GLU A 95 8.39 17.68 -25.46
C GLU A 95 7.01 17.13 -25.89
N ILE A 96 6.37 16.33 -25.04
CA ILE A 96 5.02 15.85 -25.29
C ILE A 96 3.99 16.97 -25.12
N ALA A 97 4.11 17.80 -24.09
CA ALA A 97 3.18 18.91 -23.79
C ALA A 97 2.98 19.85 -24.98
N LYS A 98 4.06 20.17 -25.70
CA LYS A 98 4.01 20.99 -26.93
C LYS A 98 3.06 20.44 -27.98
N LYS A 99 2.95 19.11 -28.11
CA LYS A 99 2.05 18.46 -29.09
C LYS A 99 0.57 18.59 -28.71
N PHE A 100 0.29 18.98 -27.48
CA PHE A 100 -1.07 19.21 -26.93
C PHE A 100 -1.35 20.70 -26.64
N ASN A 101 -0.53 21.61 -27.20
CA ASN A 101 -0.63 23.06 -26.98
C ASN A 101 -0.59 23.45 -25.49
N ILE A 102 0.16 22.69 -24.68
CA ILE A 102 0.40 23.00 -23.27
C ILE A 102 1.76 23.72 -23.19
N ASN A 103 1.73 25.04 -23.04
CA ASN A 103 2.92 25.88 -23.00
C ASN A 103 3.66 25.80 -21.65
N SER A 104 2.92 25.60 -20.56
CA SER A 104 3.44 25.40 -19.21
C SER A 104 2.77 24.19 -18.60
N ILE A 105 3.58 23.22 -18.14
CA ILE A 105 3.10 22.04 -17.45
C ILE A 105 2.79 22.41 -16.00
N GLU A 106 1.57 22.12 -15.61
CA GLU A 106 1.09 22.25 -14.24
C GLU A 106 0.98 20.87 -13.58
N ALA A 107 0.83 20.84 -12.26
CA ALA A 107 0.77 19.59 -11.51
C ALA A 107 -0.37 18.63 -11.98
N TRP A 108 -1.48 19.17 -12.45
CA TRP A 108 -2.60 18.41 -13.01
C TRP A 108 -2.36 17.86 -14.43
N ASP A 109 -1.27 18.26 -15.09
CA ASP A 109 -0.93 17.75 -16.43
C ASP A 109 0.02 16.54 -16.36
N ILE A 110 0.80 16.41 -15.27
CA ILE A 110 1.87 15.41 -15.15
C ILE A 110 1.36 13.99 -15.36
N ALA A 111 0.31 13.59 -14.65
CA ALA A 111 -0.24 12.23 -14.75
C ALA A 111 -0.78 11.93 -16.15
N TYR A 112 -1.44 12.90 -16.79
CA TYR A 112 -1.98 12.77 -18.14
C TYR A 112 -0.88 12.62 -19.19
N LEU A 113 0.13 13.50 -19.14
CA LEU A 113 1.24 13.46 -20.08
C LEU A 113 2.12 12.22 -19.90
N SER A 114 2.31 11.79 -18.66
CA SER A 114 3.04 10.55 -18.34
C SER A 114 2.37 9.32 -18.93
N GLU A 115 1.03 9.24 -18.89
CA GLU A 115 0.31 8.12 -19.53
C GLU A 115 0.48 8.13 -21.04
N ILE A 116 0.43 9.30 -21.67
CA ILE A 116 0.66 9.42 -23.12
C ILE A 116 2.09 8.98 -23.50
N ILE A 117 3.10 9.35 -22.69
CA ILE A 117 4.48 8.89 -22.91
C ILE A 117 4.56 7.37 -22.79
N LYS A 118 3.92 6.81 -21.76
CA LYS A 118 3.87 5.37 -21.50
C LYS A 118 3.22 4.61 -22.67
N GLU A 119 2.04 5.06 -23.12
CA GLU A 119 1.35 4.47 -24.27
C GLU A 119 2.21 4.51 -25.54
N LYS A 120 2.87 5.66 -25.81
CA LYS A 120 3.75 5.79 -27.00
C LYS A 120 5.01 4.93 -26.90
N LYS A 121 5.58 4.78 -25.72
CA LYS A 121 6.84 4.05 -25.52
C LYS A 121 6.65 2.54 -25.53
N PHE A 122 5.54 2.07 -25.01
CA PHE A 122 5.30 0.64 -24.75
C PHE A 122 4.17 0.05 -25.60
N ASN A 123 3.45 0.84 -26.38
CA ASN A 123 2.32 0.43 -27.24
C ASN A 123 1.18 -0.26 -26.48
N PHE A 124 0.96 0.06 -25.20
CA PHE A 124 -0.19 -0.42 -24.42
C PHE A 124 -0.66 0.62 -23.42
N SER A 125 -1.93 0.53 -23.01
CA SER A 125 -2.50 1.32 -21.93
C SER A 125 -2.79 0.46 -20.68
N ASP A 126 -2.79 1.08 -19.51
CA ASP A 126 -3.21 0.40 -18.27
C ASP A 126 -4.67 -0.10 -18.35
N LEU A 127 -5.52 0.57 -19.11
CA LEU A 127 -6.90 0.14 -19.35
C LEU A 127 -6.98 -1.16 -20.14
N GLU A 128 -6.09 -1.35 -21.11
CA GLU A 128 -6.00 -2.58 -21.90
C GLU A 128 -5.48 -3.74 -21.05
N ILE A 129 -4.38 -3.51 -20.32
CA ILE A 129 -3.76 -4.50 -19.43
C ILE A 129 -4.76 -4.99 -18.38
N LYS A 130 -5.59 -4.11 -17.85
CA LYS A 130 -6.62 -4.42 -16.86
C LYS A 130 -7.49 -5.62 -17.26
N ASN A 131 -7.77 -5.79 -18.55
CA ASN A 131 -8.60 -6.89 -19.05
C ASN A 131 -7.99 -8.29 -18.82
N TYR A 132 -6.68 -8.37 -18.60
CA TYR A 132 -5.97 -9.62 -18.29
C TYR A 132 -6.04 -10.02 -16.83
N PHE A 133 -6.52 -9.12 -15.95
CA PHE A 133 -6.53 -9.29 -14.50
C PHE A 133 -7.93 -9.31 -13.87
N PRO A 134 -8.84 -10.21 -14.31
CA PRO A 134 -10.08 -10.41 -13.58
C PRO A 134 -9.77 -10.97 -12.17
N LYS A 135 -10.45 -10.48 -11.14
CA LYS A 135 -10.23 -10.90 -9.73
C LYS A 135 -10.07 -12.42 -9.54
N PRO A 136 -10.96 -13.28 -10.08
CA PRO A 136 -10.83 -14.72 -9.86
C PRO A 136 -9.51 -15.29 -10.38
N LYS A 137 -9.03 -14.81 -11.55
CA LYS A 137 -7.75 -15.22 -12.13
C LYS A 137 -6.57 -14.77 -11.28
N VAL A 138 -6.60 -13.53 -10.79
CA VAL A 138 -5.53 -12.96 -9.94
C VAL A 138 -5.45 -13.70 -8.61
N LEU A 139 -6.57 -13.91 -7.91
CA LEU A 139 -6.58 -14.63 -6.64
C LEU A 139 -6.15 -16.10 -6.81
N ASN A 140 -6.61 -16.78 -7.84
CA ASN A 140 -6.18 -18.15 -8.12
C ASN A 140 -4.68 -18.23 -8.40
N GLY A 141 -4.14 -17.28 -9.19
CA GLY A 141 -2.70 -17.16 -9.44
C GLY A 141 -1.91 -16.91 -8.17
N LEU A 142 -2.36 -15.99 -7.32
CA LEU A 142 -1.75 -15.70 -6.01
C LEU A 142 -1.74 -16.96 -5.12
N PHE A 143 -2.87 -17.65 -4.97
CA PHE A 143 -2.95 -18.83 -4.12
C PHE A 143 -2.09 -19.99 -4.62
N LYS A 144 -1.99 -20.17 -5.94
CA LYS A 144 -1.05 -21.13 -6.55
C LYS A 144 0.41 -20.76 -6.26
N LEU A 145 0.76 -19.48 -6.35
CA LEU A 145 2.11 -18.99 -6.04
C LEU A 145 2.45 -19.23 -4.56
N VAL A 146 1.54 -18.89 -3.66
CA VAL A 146 1.68 -19.11 -2.21
C VAL A 146 1.81 -20.61 -1.89
N ASN A 147 1.01 -21.47 -2.54
CA ASN A 147 1.14 -22.92 -2.41
C ASN A 147 2.53 -23.40 -2.85
N LYS A 148 3.02 -22.92 -4.00
CA LYS A 148 4.35 -23.31 -4.53
C LYS A 148 5.50 -22.90 -3.61
N ILE A 149 5.40 -21.72 -2.98
CA ILE A 149 6.47 -21.18 -2.12
C ILE A 149 6.44 -21.80 -0.72
N TYR A 150 5.24 -21.94 -0.13
CA TYR A 150 5.07 -22.31 1.28
C TYR A 150 4.47 -23.68 1.50
N GLY A 151 4.03 -24.39 0.46
CA GLY A 151 3.40 -25.68 0.58
C GLY A 151 2.01 -25.65 1.24
N VAL A 152 1.34 -24.49 1.28
CA VAL A 152 0.04 -24.35 1.98
C VAL A 152 -1.11 -24.29 0.99
N LYS A 153 -2.28 -24.76 1.41
CA LYS A 153 -3.52 -24.74 0.63
C LYS A 153 -4.47 -23.71 1.20
N ILE A 154 -5.03 -22.85 0.32
CA ILE A 154 -5.96 -21.80 0.70
C ILE A 154 -7.34 -22.14 0.14
N LEU A 155 -8.34 -22.20 0.99
CA LEU A 155 -9.71 -22.53 0.63
C LEU A 155 -10.67 -21.45 1.12
N LYS A 156 -11.61 -21.08 0.26
CA LYS A 156 -12.72 -20.19 0.65
C LYS A 156 -13.67 -20.93 1.58
N LYS A 157 -14.10 -20.26 2.63
CA LYS A 157 -15.07 -20.77 3.62
C LYS A 157 -16.21 -19.78 3.80
N ASN A 158 -17.35 -20.28 4.24
CA ASN A 158 -18.48 -19.46 4.64
C ASN A 158 -18.38 -19.15 6.13
N THR A 159 -18.57 -17.89 6.48
CA THR A 159 -18.63 -17.38 7.86
C THR A 159 -19.41 -16.08 7.85
N ASP A 160 -19.74 -15.57 9.03
CA ASP A 160 -20.34 -14.25 9.16
C ASP A 160 -19.35 -13.17 8.71
N VAL A 161 -19.84 -12.27 7.88
CA VAL A 161 -19.07 -11.16 7.32
C VAL A 161 -19.85 -9.85 7.44
N TRP A 162 -19.15 -8.73 7.61
CA TRP A 162 -19.76 -7.39 7.77
C TRP A 162 -20.24 -6.75 6.46
N HIS A 163 -19.93 -7.35 5.32
CA HIS A 163 -20.38 -6.88 4.01
C HIS A 163 -20.37 -8.03 3.00
N LYS A 164 -21.35 -8.05 2.09
CA LYS A 164 -21.54 -9.12 1.08
C LYS A 164 -20.34 -9.38 0.16
N ASP A 165 -19.48 -8.38 -0.02
CA ASP A 165 -18.28 -8.49 -0.88
C ASP A 165 -17.02 -8.94 -0.12
N VAL A 166 -17.11 -9.16 1.18
CA VAL A 166 -16.04 -9.71 1.99
C VAL A 166 -16.02 -11.22 1.84
N GLU A 167 -14.84 -11.76 1.67
CA GLU A 167 -14.61 -13.20 1.56
C GLU A 167 -13.73 -13.66 2.71
N PHE A 168 -13.97 -14.88 3.16
CA PHE A 168 -13.20 -15.52 4.22
C PHE A 168 -12.49 -16.75 3.68
N TYR A 169 -11.21 -16.90 4.07
CA TYR A 169 -10.34 -17.97 3.61
C TYR A 169 -9.67 -18.65 4.79
N GLU A 170 -9.49 -19.95 4.67
CA GLU A 170 -8.76 -20.79 5.60
C GLU A 170 -7.51 -21.35 4.94
N ILE A 171 -6.42 -21.38 5.69
CA ILE A 171 -5.10 -21.83 5.26
C ILE A 171 -4.82 -23.19 5.91
N TYR A 172 -4.45 -24.15 5.10
CA TYR A 172 -4.11 -25.51 5.53
C TYR A 172 -2.64 -25.82 5.22
N ASP A 173 -1.99 -26.57 6.11
CA ASP A 173 -0.66 -27.13 5.86
C ASP A 173 -0.74 -28.41 5.00
N ASN A 174 0.42 -29.04 4.74
CA ASN A 174 0.51 -30.30 3.98
C ASN A 174 -0.15 -31.50 4.67
N ASN A 175 -0.40 -31.41 5.96
CA ASN A 175 -1.11 -32.44 6.73
C ASN A 175 -2.62 -32.16 6.81
N ASN A 176 -3.15 -31.22 6.01
CA ASN A 176 -4.52 -30.73 6.06
C ASN A 176 -4.95 -30.17 7.44
N GLN A 177 -4.00 -29.68 8.25
CA GLN A 177 -4.30 -28.98 9.49
C GLN A 177 -4.53 -27.50 9.21
N SER A 178 -5.58 -26.92 9.80
CA SER A 178 -5.85 -25.49 9.72
C SER A 178 -4.79 -24.71 10.51
N ILE A 179 -4.09 -23.82 9.84
CA ILE A 179 -2.97 -23.05 10.41
C ILE A 179 -3.24 -21.56 10.53
N GLY A 180 -4.29 -21.06 9.88
CA GLY A 180 -4.69 -19.66 9.95
C GLY A 180 -5.84 -19.30 9.03
N HIS A 181 -6.35 -18.09 9.22
CA HIS A 181 -7.51 -17.60 8.47
C HIS A 181 -7.30 -16.15 8.08
N PHE A 182 -8.01 -15.69 7.05
CA PHE A 182 -8.04 -14.27 6.74
C PHE A 182 -9.34 -13.85 6.06
N TYR A 183 -9.72 -12.59 6.35
CA TYR A 183 -10.76 -11.88 5.64
C TYR A 183 -10.16 -11.09 4.49
N LEU A 184 -10.82 -11.11 3.35
CA LEU A 184 -10.43 -10.39 2.16
C LEU A 184 -11.50 -9.36 1.81
N ASP A 185 -11.25 -8.10 2.15
CA ASP A 185 -12.15 -6.97 1.93
C ASP A 185 -11.54 -6.03 0.88
N LEU A 186 -11.76 -6.33 -0.41
CA LEU A 186 -11.03 -5.73 -1.51
C LEU A 186 -11.60 -4.40 -2.02
N TYR A 187 -12.92 -4.19 -1.95
CA TYR A 187 -13.56 -3.11 -2.71
C TYR A 187 -13.79 -1.85 -1.92
N ALA A 188 -13.63 -0.71 -2.60
CA ALA A 188 -14.02 0.59 -2.07
C ALA A 188 -15.54 0.66 -1.89
N ARG A 189 -15.98 1.33 -0.81
CA ARG A 189 -17.39 1.63 -0.53
C ARG A 189 -17.52 2.85 0.40
N LYS A 190 -18.72 3.36 0.51
CA LYS A 190 -19.03 4.48 1.41
C LYS A 190 -18.60 4.14 2.86
N ASN A 191 -17.99 5.08 3.54
CA ASN A 191 -17.52 4.97 4.93
C ASN A 191 -16.37 3.97 5.17
N LYS A 192 -15.81 3.35 4.13
CA LYS A 192 -14.62 2.53 4.26
C LYS A 192 -13.36 3.41 4.23
N ARG A 193 -12.44 3.16 5.19
CA ARG A 193 -11.14 3.86 5.22
C ARG A 193 -10.36 3.58 3.93
N GLY A 194 -9.83 4.64 3.32
CA GLY A 194 -9.00 4.54 2.10
C GLY A 194 -7.66 3.86 2.33
N GLY A 195 -7.02 3.46 1.22
CA GLY A 195 -5.72 2.77 1.24
C GLY A 195 -5.85 1.24 1.22
N ALA A 196 -4.71 0.56 1.33
CA ALA A 196 -4.64 -0.89 1.47
C ALA A 196 -3.82 -1.21 2.73
N TRP A 197 -4.33 -2.06 3.59
CA TRP A 197 -3.70 -2.41 4.86
C TRP A 197 -4.03 -3.85 5.27
N MET A 198 -3.17 -4.41 6.07
CA MET A 198 -3.36 -5.68 6.73
C MET A 198 -3.25 -5.47 8.24
N ASP A 199 -4.10 -6.14 8.99
CA ASP A 199 -4.10 -6.11 10.44
C ASP A 199 -4.50 -7.47 11.00
N ASP A 200 -4.14 -7.73 12.25
CA ASP A 200 -4.44 -8.98 12.92
C ASP A 200 -5.78 -8.86 13.67
N ALA A 201 -6.73 -9.74 13.37
CA ALA A 201 -7.97 -9.87 14.14
C ALA A 201 -7.76 -10.71 15.40
N ARG A 202 -6.91 -11.72 15.28
CA ARG A 202 -6.57 -12.63 16.37
C ARG A 202 -5.17 -13.17 16.15
N ALA A 203 -4.31 -13.03 17.17
CA ALA A 203 -3.00 -13.66 17.18
C ALA A 203 -3.10 -15.16 17.46
N ARG A 204 -2.08 -15.90 17.05
CA ARG A 204 -1.94 -17.30 17.50
C ARG A 204 -1.58 -17.33 18.98
N PHE A 205 -2.26 -18.14 19.74
CA PHE A 205 -1.90 -18.41 21.14
C PHE A 205 -2.17 -19.86 21.50
N LYS A 206 -1.46 -20.33 22.51
CA LYS A 206 -1.72 -21.59 23.22
C LYS A 206 -1.80 -21.29 24.72
N PHE A 207 -2.89 -21.69 25.32
CA PHE A 207 -3.11 -21.61 26.76
C PHE A 207 -3.73 -22.93 27.20
N ASP A 208 -3.03 -23.67 28.04
CA ASP A 208 -3.36 -25.06 28.39
C ASP A 208 -3.60 -25.92 27.14
N ASP A 209 -4.77 -26.55 27.03
CA ASP A 209 -5.18 -27.35 25.88
C ASP A 209 -5.88 -26.54 24.77
N ILE A 210 -6.09 -25.23 24.98
CA ILE A 210 -6.73 -24.35 24.00
C ILE A 210 -5.67 -23.80 23.08
N GLN A 211 -5.73 -24.15 21.79
CA GLN A 211 -4.90 -23.58 20.75
C GLN A 211 -5.75 -22.77 19.78
N SER A 212 -5.42 -21.48 19.64
CA SER A 212 -6.06 -20.58 18.68
C SER A 212 -5.22 -20.40 17.44
N THR A 213 -5.85 -20.51 16.26
CA THR A 213 -5.24 -20.17 14.98
C THR A 213 -5.37 -18.66 14.72
N PRO A 214 -4.37 -18.02 14.08
CA PRO A 214 -4.42 -16.58 13.79
C PRO A 214 -5.47 -16.26 12.74
N ILE A 215 -6.03 -15.05 12.84
CA ILE A 215 -6.93 -14.46 11.85
C ILE A 215 -6.40 -13.08 11.48
N ALA A 216 -6.30 -12.79 10.19
CA ALA A 216 -5.91 -11.47 9.69
C ALA A 216 -7.01 -10.85 8.80
N PHE A 217 -6.94 -9.52 8.69
CA PHE A 217 -7.68 -8.75 7.68
C PHE A 217 -6.75 -8.32 6.56
N LEU A 218 -7.14 -8.51 5.31
CA LEU A 218 -6.58 -7.80 4.17
C LEU A 218 -7.65 -6.88 3.60
N THR A 219 -7.47 -5.60 3.81
CA THR A 219 -8.39 -4.56 3.39
C THR A 219 -7.78 -3.72 2.28
N CYS A 220 -8.49 -3.56 1.17
CA CYS A 220 -8.10 -2.74 0.02
C CYS A 220 -9.24 -1.78 -0.35
N ASN A 221 -8.99 -0.92 -1.34
CA ASN A 221 -10.00 -0.02 -1.91
C ASN A 221 -9.97 -0.08 -3.44
N PHE A 222 -9.99 -1.29 -3.98
CA PHE A 222 -10.03 -1.54 -5.42
C PHE A 222 -11.39 -1.21 -6.01
N SER A 223 -11.44 -1.05 -7.33
CA SER A 223 -12.69 -0.89 -8.04
C SER A 223 -13.50 -2.17 -7.98
N GLY A 224 -14.76 -2.08 -7.56
CA GLY A 224 -15.67 -3.21 -7.49
C GLY A 224 -16.17 -3.70 -8.86
N PRO A 225 -16.93 -4.81 -8.89
CA PRO A 225 -17.58 -5.29 -10.11
C PRO A 225 -18.58 -4.26 -10.62
N SER A 226 -18.74 -4.17 -11.93
CA SER A 226 -19.68 -3.26 -12.56
C SER A 226 -20.36 -3.88 -13.79
N LYS A 227 -21.64 -3.53 -14.01
CA LYS A 227 -22.41 -3.95 -15.18
C LYS A 227 -22.41 -5.47 -15.45
N GLY A 228 -22.51 -6.29 -14.38
CA GLY A 228 -22.56 -7.76 -14.48
C GLY A 228 -21.22 -8.43 -14.82
N LYS A 229 -20.12 -7.65 -14.94
CA LYS A 229 -18.77 -8.18 -15.15
C LYS A 229 -18.03 -8.29 -13.81
N PRO A 230 -17.12 -9.27 -13.66
CA PRO A 230 -16.26 -9.38 -12.49
C PRO A 230 -15.41 -8.11 -12.32
N ALA A 231 -14.90 -7.86 -11.12
CA ALA A 231 -13.91 -6.81 -10.94
C ALA A 231 -12.64 -7.14 -11.70
N TYR A 232 -12.12 -6.15 -12.42
CA TYR A 232 -10.82 -6.22 -13.08
C TYR A 232 -9.84 -5.35 -12.33
N PHE A 233 -8.67 -5.90 -12.01
CA PHE A 233 -7.64 -5.18 -11.27
C PHE A 233 -6.73 -4.40 -12.23
N THR A 234 -6.31 -3.22 -11.82
CA THR A 234 -5.20 -2.55 -12.47
C THR A 234 -3.90 -3.29 -12.14
N HIS A 235 -2.83 -3.02 -12.88
CA HIS A 235 -1.51 -3.58 -12.57
C HIS A 235 -1.06 -3.22 -11.14
N ASP A 236 -1.28 -2.00 -10.70
CA ASP A 236 -0.95 -1.55 -9.33
C ASP A 236 -1.79 -2.27 -8.26
N GLU A 237 -3.07 -2.56 -8.55
CA GLU A 237 -3.92 -3.36 -7.65
C GLU A 237 -3.44 -4.82 -7.55
N VAL A 238 -2.94 -5.39 -8.65
CA VAL A 238 -2.31 -6.72 -8.64
C VAL A 238 -1.03 -6.70 -7.81
N ILE A 239 -0.13 -5.73 -8.03
CA ILE A 239 1.08 -5.57 -7.24
C ILE A 239 0.72 -5.42 -5.77
N THR A 240 -0.22 -4.54 -5.42
CA THR A 240 -0.68 -4.34 -4.04
C THR A 240 -1.16 -5.64 -3.40
N SER A 241 -1.89 -6.47 -4.15
CA SER A 241 -2.35 -7.79 -3.68
C SER A 241 -1.19 -8.76 -3.43
N LEU A 242 -0.11 -8.67 -4.23
CA LEU A 242 1.10 -9.51 -4.11
C LEU A 242 2.04 -9.03 -2.99
N TRP A 243 2.14 -7.72 -2.76
CA TRP A 243 3.02 -7.15 -1.73
C TRP A 243 2.47 -7.29 -0.29
N ARG A 244 1.17 -7.55 -0.14
CA ARG A 244 0.49 -7.71 1.16
C ARG A 244 -0.33 -8.99 1.23
N PRO A 245 0.19 -10.14 0.83
CA PRO A 245 -0.57 -11.37 0.98
C PRO A 245 -0.69 -11.71 2.47
N PRO A 246 -1.89 -12.01 2.98
CA PRO A 246 -2.08 -12.47 4.36
C PRO A 246 -1.24 -13.70 4.72
N PRO A 247 -1.07 -14.67 3.79
CA PRO A 247 -0.39 -15.92 4.09
C PRO A 247 1.03 -15.81 4.65
N PRO A 248 1.97 -15.00 4.10
CA PRO A 248 3.36 -15.02 4.58
C PRO A 248 3.50 -14.68 6.05
N ARG A 249 2.77 -13.67 6.55
CA ARG A 249 2.84 -13.27 7.97
C ARG A 249 2.19 -14.31 8.88
N LEU A 250 1.05 -14.88 8.47
CA LEU A 250 0.38 -15.94 9.21
C LEU A 250 1.20 -17.23 9.20
N ILE A 251 1.86 -17.54 8.07
CA ILE A 251 2.66 -18.75 7.88
C ILE A 251 4.02 -18.62 8.58
N SER A 252 4.70 -17.47 8.52
CA SER A 252 5.98 -17.26 9.19
C SER A 252 5.85 -17.47 10.70
N ASN A 253 4.80 -16.95 11.31
CA ASN A 253 4.51 -17.19 12.73
C ASN A 253 4.26 -18.67 13.03
N TYR A 254 3.72 -19.44 12.07
CA TYR A 254 3.54 -20.89 12.22
C TYR A 254 4.86 -21.66 12.14
N ILE A 255 5.70 -21.34 11.16
CA ILE A 255 7.00 -22.00 10.95
C ILE A 255 7.93 -21.73 12.13
N LEU A 256 8.03 -20.48 12.60
CA LEU A 256 8.90 -20.10 13.74
C LEU A 256 8.50 -20.79 15.05
N ILE A 257 7.23 -21.15 15.24
CA ILE A 257 6.75 -21.84 16.46
C ILE A 257 6.94 -23.35 16.35
N ARG A 258 6.89 -23.94 15.14
CA ARG A 258 6.98 -25.39 14.95
C ARG A 258 8.41 -25.93 15.03
N ASN A 259 9.44 -25.13 14.70
CA ASN A 259 10.85 -25.50 14.75
C ASN A 259 11.68 -24.46 15.52
N PRO A 260 11.56 -24.37 16.85
CA PRO A 260 12.38 -23.43 17.65
C PRO A 260 13.89 -23.74 17.57
N SER A 261 14.29 -24.98 17.26
CA SER A 261 15.69 -25.42 17.19
C SER A 261 16.35 -25.20 15.83
N GLU A 262 15.59 -25.06 14.74
CA GLU A 262 16.13 -24.78 13.40
C GLU A 262 16.16 -23.28 13.06
N SER A 263 15.36 -22.45 13.75
CA SER A 263 15.25 -21.02 13.49
C SER A 263 16.48 -20.20 13.90
N SER A 264 17.38 -20.74 14.74
CA SER A 264 18.59 -20.04 15.18
C SER A 264 19.74 -20.11 14.18
N LEU A 265 19.71 -21.02 13.21
CA LEU A 265 20.78 -21.20 12.23
C LEU A 265 20.44 -20.61 10.84
N GLU A 266 19.17 -20.56 10.45
CA GLU A 266 18.77 -20.03 9.13
C GLU A 266 18.36 -18.54 9.17
N ALA A 267 17.93 -18.01 10.30
CA ALA A 267 17.58 -16.59 10.43
C ALA A 267 18.80 -15.66 10.32
N SER A 268 20.01 -16.16 10.50
CA SER A 268 21.24 -15.38 10.31
C SER A 268 21.72 -15.30 8.85
N SER A 269 21.20 -16.14 7.96
CA SER A 269 21.63 -16.19 6.55
C SER A 269 20.60 -15.67 5.55
N SER A 270 19.33 -15.46 5.94
CA SER A 270 18.27 -15.04 5.02
C SER A 270 17.75 -13.61 5.21
N LEU A 271 18.29 -12.84 6.15
CA LEU A 271 17.91 -11.43 6.41
C LEU A 271 18.81 -10.40 5.69
N SER A 272 19.55 -10.79 4.66
CA SER A 272 20.24 -9.88 3.75
C SER A 272 19.48 -9.70 2.42
N ILE A 273 18.17 -9.43 2.47
CA ILE A 273 17.49 -8.81 1.34
C ILE A 273 17.41 -7.33 1.64
N ASN A 274 18.39 -6.62 1.07
CA ASN A 274 18.49 -5.17 1.07
C ASN A 274 17.26 -4.53 0.44
N PHE A 275 16.73 -3.52 1.14
CA PHE A 275 15.82 -2.51 0.58
C PHE A 275 16.54 -1.57 -0.38
#